data_ebf785a39e4e5f3b1de99d2c9442cca3
#
_entry.id   ebf785a39e4e5f3b1de99d2c9442cca3
#
_cell.length_a   1.000
_cell.length_b   1.000
_cell.length_c   1.000
_cell.angle_alpha   90.00
_cell.angle_beta   90.00
_cell.angle_gamma   90.00
#
_symmetry.space_group_name_H-M   'P 1'
#
loop_
_entity.id
_entity.type
_entity.pdbx_description
1 polymer ?
#
loop_
_entity_poly.entity_id
_entity_poly.type
_entity_poly.pdbx_seq_one_letter_code
_entity_poly.pdbx_strand_id
1 'polypeptide(L)'
;MQPSVRFPWKTEYTVGNESIDEQHRTLLELAGLLHMAVAAGQGYKIIQSAFAALVKYTEEHFSAEERFWTDARSGAVEKHKRLHRQITEELLALRFEGPYGVVFCTPNELTNWVEHRLIAHFIEEDQGVYRSLTQGAKRKRTSA
;
A
#
# COMPACT_ATOMS: atom_id res chain seq x y z
N MET A 1 -0.08 -0.95 -28.55
CA MET A 1 0.58 -1.77 -27.52
C MET A 1 0.43 -1.06 -26.17
N GLN A 2 -0.27 -1.67 -25.23
CA GLN A 2 -0.37 -1.10 -23.88
C GLN A 2 0.95 -1.25 -23.16
N PRO A 3 1.41 -0.21 -22.43
CA PRO A 3 2.62 -0.38 -21.63
C PRO A 3 2.37 -1.47 -20.57
N SER A 4 3.38 -2.33 -20.38
CA SER A 4 3.29 -3.37 -19.36
C SER A 4 3.15 -2.71 -17.97
N VAL A 5 2.16 -3.14 -17.22
CA VAL A 5 1.96 -2.68 -15.85
C VAL A 5 3.08 -3.26 -14.99
N ARG A 6 3.86 -2.40 -14.33
CA ARG A 6 5.02 -2.85 -13.55
C ARG A 6 4.63 -3.74 -12.37
N PHE A 7 3.54 -3.38 -11.68
CA PHE A 7 3.06 -4.11 -10.52
C PHE A 7 1.60 -4.52 -10.76
N PRO A 8 1.37 -5.59 -11.56
CA PRO A 8 0.01 -6.00 -11.90
C PRO A 8 -0.70 -6.60 -10.69
N TRP A 9 -2.02 -6.38 -10.63
CA TRP A 9 -2.85 -7.02 -9.62
C TRP A 9 -2.86 -8.54 -9.86
N LYS A 10 -2.79 -9.30 -8.77
CA LYS A 10 -2.92 -10.76 -8.80
C LYS A 10 -4.04 -11.18 -7.88
N THR A 11 -4.77 -12.23 -8.27
CA THR A 11 -5.89 -12.75 -7.48
C THR A 11 -5.47 -13.11 -6.05
N GLU A 12 -4.25 -13.57 -5.86
CA GLU A 12 -3.71 -13.93 -4.54
C GLU A 12 -3.60 -12.75 -3.58
N TYR A 13 -3.71 -11.51 -4.06
CA TYR A 13 -3.64 -10.32 -3.23
C TYR A 13 -4.98 -9.95 -2.58
N THR A 14 -6.08 -10.58 -2.98
CA THR A 14 -7.40 -10.22 -2.48
C THR A 14 -7.52 -10.44 -0.97
N VAL A 15 -8.18 -9.48 -0.30
CA VAL A 15 -8.50 -9.60 1.12
C VAL A 15 -9.97 -10.01 1.33
N GLY A 16 -10.71 -10.20 0.24
CA GLY A 16 -12.13 -10.57 0.29
C GLY A 16 -13.06 -9.37 0.53
N ASN A 17 -12.54 -8.15 0.44
CA ASN A 17 -13.32 -6.92 0.52
C ASN A 17 -13.07 -6.12 -0.76
N GLU A 18 -14.11 -5.98 -1.58
CA GLU A 18 -13.97 -5.38 -2.91
C GLU A 18 -13.45 -3.94 -2.88
N SER A 19 -13.94 -3.14 -1.94
CA SER A 19 -13.52 -1.74 -1.78
C SER A 19 -12.03 -1.64 -1.43
N ILE A 20 -11.57 -2.49 -0.53
CA ILE A 20 -10.17 -2.51 -0.12
C ILE A 20 -9.27 -3.06 -1.25
N ASP A 21 -9.74 -4.10 -1.93
CA ASP A 21 -9.01 -4.64 -3.08
C ASP A 21 -8.83 -3.58 -4.17
N GLU A 22 -9.84 -2.75 -4.42
CA GLU A 22 -9.76 -1.64 -5.37
C GLU A 22 -8.71 -0.62 -4.93
N GLN A 23 -8.66 -0.30 -3.65
CA GLN A 23 -7.65 0.61 -3.09
C GLN A 23 -6.24 0.03 -3.23
N HIS A 24 -6.07 -1.27 -2.98
CA HIS A 24 -4.80 -1.95 -3.17
C HIS A 24 -4.35 -1.92 -4.63
N ARG A 25 -5.27 -2.12 -5.57
CA ARG A 25 -4.98 -2.01 -7.01
C ARG A 25 -4.47 -0.60 -7.35
N THR A 26 -5.13 0.42 -6.83
CA THR A 26 -4.74 1.81 -7.06
C THR A 26 -3.34 2.09 -6.51
N LEU A 27 -3.01 1.56 -5.34
CA LEU A 27 -1.66 1.69 -4.77
C LEU A 27 -0.60 1.09 -5.71
N LEU A 28 -0.87 -0.09 -6.28
CA LEU A 28 0.05 -0.72 -7.21
C LEU A 28 0.19 0.06 -8.52
N GLU A 29 -0.90 0.65 -9.01
CA GLU A 29 -0.87 1.51 -10.19
C GLU A 29 -0.03 2.76 -9.95
N LEU A 30 -0.22 3.43 -8.81
CA LEU A 30 0.55 4.62 -8.46
C LEU A 30 2.04 4.30 -8.27
N ALA A 31 2.34 3.16 -7.65
CA ALA A 31 3.71 2.69 -7.50
C ALA A 31 4.34 2.41 -8.88
N GLY A 32 3.56 1.84 -9.80
CA GLY A 32 3.98 1.61 -11.17
C GLY A 32 4.32 2.88 -11.94
N LEU A 33 3.49 3.92 -11.77
CA LEU A 33 3.74 5.23 -12.38
C LEU A 33 5.03 5.86 -11.85
N LEU A 34 5.26 5.79 -10.55
CA LEU A 34 6.50 6.26 -9.96
C LEU A 34 7.70 5.49 -10.49
N HIS A 35 7.58 4.17 -10.57
CA HIS A 35 8.65 3.31 -11.11
C HIS A 35 9.01 3.72 -12.54
N MET A 36 8.00 3.94 -13.39
CA MET A 36 8.22 4.38 -14.76
C MET A 36 8.95 5.72 -14.82
N ALA A 37 8.55 6.67 -13.99
CA ALA A 37 9.15 8.00 -13.96
C ALA A 37 10.63 7.93 -13.54
N VAL A 38 10.92 7.15 -12.49
CA VAL A 38 12.30 6.98 -11.99
C VAL A 38 13.15 6.23 -13.01
N ALA A 39 12.64 5.14 -13.57
CA ALA A 39 13.38 4.31 -14.52
C ALA A 39 13.68 5.06 -15.83
N ALA A 40 12.77 5.95 -16.26
CA ALA A 40 12.95 6.75 -17.46
C ALA A 40 13.81 8.00 -17.24
N GLY A 41 14.24 8.25 -16.00
CA GLY A 41 15.03 9.44 -15.68
C GLY A 41 14.28 10.75 -15.91
N GLN A 42 12.98 10.76 -15.61
CA GLN A 42 12.16 11.96 -15.75
C GLN A 42 12.64 13.06 -14.81
N GLY A 43 12.29 14.31 -15.13
CA GLY A 43 12.69 15.46 -14.33
C GLY A 43 12.06 15.45 -12.94
N TYR A 44 12.64 16.26 -12.05
CA TYR A 44 12.23 16.35 -10.63
C TYR A 44 10.72 16.53 -10.46
N LYS A 45 10.10 17.42 -11.23
CA LYS A 45 8.67 17.72 -11.06
C LYS A 45 7.78 16.50 -11.32
N ILE A 46 8.13 15.71 -12.32
CA ILE A 46 7.34 14.50 -12.67
C ILE A 46 7.50 13.44 -11.61
N ILE A 47 8.73 13.15 -11.19
CA ILE A 47 8.99 12.17 -10.14
C ILE A 47 8.36 12.61 -8.82
N GLN A 48 8.51 13.89 -8.46
CA GLN A 48 7.93 14.42 -7.23
C GLN A 48 6.40 14.31 -7.23
N SER A 49 5.74 14.60 -8.36
CA SER A 49 4.29 14.47 -8.46
C SER A 49 3.83 13.03 -8.30
N ALA A 50 4.52 12.09 -8.93
CA ALA A 50 4.20 10.66 -8.82
C ALA A 50 4.44 10.16 -7.40
N PHE A 51 5.53 10.57 -6.77
CA PHE A 51 5.87 10.22 -5.39
C PHE A 51 4.82 10.77 -4.42
N ALA A 52 4.49 12.05 -4.54
CA ALA A 52 3.50 12.69 -3.67
C ALA A 52 2.12 12.02 -3.78
N ALA A 53 1.71 11.62 -5.00
CA ALA A 53 0.45 10.92 -5.21
C ALA A 53 0.43 9.56 -4.50
N LEU A 54 1.53 8.81 -4.58
CA LEU A 54 1.64 7.52 -3.91
C LEU A 54 1.61 7.69 -2.38
N VAL A 55 2.34 8.66 -1.85
CA VAL A 55 2.36 8.93 -0.40
C VAL A 55 0.96 9.30 0.09
N LYS A 56 0.31 10.24 -0.58
CA LYS A 56 -1.02 10.70 -0.20
C LYS A 56 -2.03 9.56 -0.20
N TYR A 57 -2.06 8.77 -1.26
CA TYR A 57 -3.00 7.66 -1.36
C TYR A 57 -2.72 6.58 -0.33
N THR A 58 -1.44 6.30 -0.04
CA THR A 58 -1.03 5.35 1.00
C THR A 58 -1.58 5.78 2.36
N GLU A 59 -1.40 7.06 2.71
CA GLU A 59 -1.87 7.59 3.98
C GLU A 59 -3.40 7.56 4.09
N GLU A 60 -4.10 7.95 3.03
CA GLU A 60 -5.56 7.92 2.99
C GLU A 60 -6.10 6.49 3.12
N HIS A 61 -5.47 5.54 2.41
CA HIS A 61 -5.86 4.14 2.44
C HIS A 61 -5.66 3.55 3.85
N PHE A 62 -4.51 3.78 4.47
CA PHE A 62 -4.23 3.27 5.81
C PHE A 62 -5.18 3.88 6.84
N SER A 63 -5.48 5.17 6.73
CA SER A 63 -6.44 5.83 7.61
C SER A 63 -7.85 5.24 7.47
N ALA A 64 -8.27 4.95 6.24
CA ALA A 64 -9.59 4.35 5.97
C ALA A 64 -9.68 2.95 6.56
N GLU A 65 -8.64 2.12 6.41
CA GLU A 65 -8.61 0.79 7.00
C GLU A 65 -8.66 0.85 8.53
N GLU A 66 -7.86 1.73 9.13
CA GLU A 66 -7.82 1.86 10.59
C GLU A 66 -9.17 2.28 11.15
N ARG A 67 -9.89 3.19 10.48
CA ARG A 67 -11.24 3.56 10.87
C ARG A 67 -12.22 2.40 10.74
N PHE A 68 -12.13 1.66 9.63
CA PHE A 68 -12.97 0.50 9.39
C PHE A 68 -12.78 -0.55 10.48
N TRP A 69 -11.53 -0.87 10.82
CA TRP A 69 -11.23 -1.86 11.85
C TRP A 69 -11.61 -1.38 13.25
N THR A 70 -11.45 -0.09 13.52
CA THR A 70 -11.90 0.50 14.80
C THR A 70 -13.41 0.39 14.95
N ASP A 71 -14.16 0.73 13.90
CA ASP A 71 -15.62 0.63 13.89
C ASP A 71 -16.08 -0.83 14.02
N ALA A 72 -15.35 -1.76 13.44
CA ALA A 72 -15.59 -3.21 13.54
C ALA A 72 -15.10 -3.81 14.87
N ARG A 73 -14.48 -3.02 15.72
CA ARG A 73 -13.92 -3.41 17.03
C ARG A 73 -12.90 -4.55 16.91
N SER A 74 -12.06 -4.48 15.88
CA SER A 74 -10.99 -5.45 15.68
C SER A 74 -9.89 -5.28 16.72
N GLY A 75 -9.46 -6.38 17.34
CA GLY A 75 -8.34 -6.38 18.28
C GLY A 75 -6.99 -6.14 17.61
N ALA A 76 -6.94 -6.17 16.26
CA ALA A 76 -5.71 -6.01 15.51
C ALA A 76 -5.37 -4.53 15.19
N VAL A 77 -6.26 -3.58 15.52
CA VAL A 77 -6.11 -2.16 15.10
C VAL A 77 -4.77 -1.57 15.54
N GLU A 78 -4.42 -1.70 16.81
CA GLU A 78 -3.20 -1.06 17.34
C GLU A 78 -1.93 -1.61 16.68
N LYS A 79 -1.88 -2.92 16.47
CA LYS A 79 -0.77 -3.56 15.77
C LYS A 79 -0.66 -3.06 14.33
N HIS A 80 -1.80 -2.95 13.63
CA HIS A 80 -1.84 -2.50 12.24
C HIS A 80 -1.45 -1.01 12.11
N LYS A 81 -1.84 -0.18 13.07
CA LYS A 81 -1.40 1.22 13.09
C LYS A 81 0.12 1.33 13.12
N ARG A 82 0.77 0.50 13.91
CA ARG A 82 2.24 0.47 13.98
C ARG A 82 2.86 0.00 12.67
N LEU A 83 2.28 -1.05 12.07
CA LEU A 83 2.76 -1.57 10.78
C LEU A 83 2.58 -0.54 9.66
N HIS A 84 1.41 0.11 9.60
CA HIS A 84 1.13 1.15 8.63
C HIS A 84 2.12 2.32 8.76
N ARG A 85 2.41 2.73 9.99
CA ARG A 85 3.38 3.80 10.25
C ARG A 85 4.76 3.42 9.75
N GLN A 86 5.19 2.19 10.02
CA GLN A 86 6.49 1.70 9.58
C GLN A 86 6.58 1.64 8.05
N ILE A 87 5.56 1.12 7.38
CA ILE A 87 5.52 1.06 5.92
C ILE A 87 5.57 2.46 5.31
N THR A 88 4.82 3.40 5.89
CA THR A 88 4.79 4.79 5.44
C THR A 88 6.15 5.47 5.63
N GLU A 89 6.80 5.25 6.76
CA GLU A 89 8.16 5.79 7.01
C GLU A 89 9.16 5.26 5.99
N GLU A 90 9.07 3.99 5.65
CA GLU A 90 9.93 3.38 4.64
C GLU A 90 9.66 3.95 3.24
N LEU A 91 8.39 4.23 2.91
CA LEU A 91 8.03 4.91 1.67
C LEU A 91 8.61 6.32 1.61
N LEU A 92 8.45 7.09 2.68
CA LEU A 92 8.99 8.45 2.76
C LEU A 92 10.51 8.47 2.62
N ALA A 93 11.19 7.45 3.11
CA ALA A 93 12.65 7.33 3.03
C ALA A 93 13.16 7.07 1.60
N LEU A 94 12.27 6.75 0.66
CA LEU A 94 12.63 6.59 -0.76
C LEU A 94 12.92 7.93 -1.44
N ARG A 95 12.59 9.03 -0.78
CA ARG A 95 12.97 10.38 -1.17
C ARG A 95 13.88 10.94 -0.06
N PHE A 96 15.01 11.46 -0.44
CA PHE A 96 16.03 11.84 0.51
C PHE A 96 16.61 13.21 0.13
N GLU A 97 16.78 14.10 1.09
CA GLU A 97 17.43 15.39 0.88
C GLU A 97 18.91 15.29 1.20
N GLY A 98 19.73 15.31 0.14
CA GLY A 98 21.17 15.27 0.27
C GLY A 98 21.79 16.66 0.20
N PRO A 99 23.14 16.73 0.32
CA PRO A 99 23.85 18.01 0.28
C PRO A 99 23.74 18.72 -1.06
N TYR A 100 23.38 18.01 -2.11
CA TYR A 100 23.24 18.59 -3.47
C TYR A 100 21.81 18.61 -3.95
N GLY A 101 20.83 18.45 -3.05
CA GLY A 101 19.41 18.49 -3.38
C GLY A 101 18.70 17.18 -3.10
N VAL A 102 17.49 17.05 -3.67
CA VAL A 102 16.64 15.89 -3.45
C VAL A 102 17.09 14.73 -4.34
N VAL A 103 17.17 13.54 -3.73
CA VAL A 103 17.47 12.29 -4.41
C VAL A 103 16.30 11.34 -4.22
N PHE A 104 15.81 10.77 -5.31
CA PHE A 104 14.79 9.71 -5.25
C PHE A 104 15.44 8.33 -5.34
N CYS A 105 14.69 7.33 -4.88
CA CYS A 105 15.11 5.94 -4.92
C CYS A 105 15.45 5.47 -6.34
N THR A 106 16.24 4.40 -6.41
CA THR A 106 16.44 3.67 -7.68
C THR A 106 15.19 2.83 -7.99
N PRO A 107 14.99 2.40 -9.24
CA PRO A 107 13.90 1.49 -9.57
C PRO A 107 13.90 0.22 -8.72
N ASN A 108 15.08 -0.35 -8.43
CA ASN A 108 15.18 -1.56 -7.61
C ASN A 108 14.76 -1.32 -6.16
N GLU A 109 15.16 -0.19 -5.59
CA GLU A 109 14.74 0.16 -4.23
C GLU A 109 13.22 0.29 -4.12
N LEU A 110 12.59 0.92 -5.12
CA LEU A 110 11.13 1.02 -5.17
C LEU A 110 10.48 -0.35 -5.32
N THR A 111 11.00 -1.20 -6.22
CA THR A 111 10.50 -2.56 -6.42
C THR A 111 10.57 -3.36 -5.12
N ASN A 112 11.69 -3.26 -4.39
CA ASN A 112 11.84 -3.94 -3.11
C ASN A 112 10.81 -3.48 -2.08
N TRP A 113 10.55 -2.17 -2.00
CA TRP A 113 9.52 -1.66 -1.09
C TRP A 113 8.14 -2.20 -1.47
N VAL A 114 7.79 -2.17 -2.77
CA VAL A 114 6.47 -2.65 -3.23
C VAL A 114 6.31 -4.14 -2.93
N GLU A 115 7.26 -4.96 -3.32
CA GLU A 115 7.15 -6.42 -3.22
C GLU A 115 7.30 -6.93 -1.79
N HIS A 116 8.26 -6.42 -1.05
CA HIS A 116 8.61 -6.95 0.28
C HIS A 116 7.97 -6.20 1.45
N ARG A 117 7.40 -5.03 1.21
CA ARG A 117 6.71 -4.29 2.25
C ARG A 117 5.23 -4.13 1.95
N LEU A 118 4.86 -3.54 0.82
CA LEU A 118 3.47 -3.24 0.51
C LEU A 118 2.66 -4.52 0.19
N ILE A 119 3.08 -5.29 -0.81
CA ILE A 119 2.39 -6.52 -1.22
C ILE A 119 2.46 -7.57 -0.09
N ALA A 120 3.62 -7.71 0.55
CA ALA A 120 3.76 -8.62 1.69
C ALA A 120 2.78 -8.27 2.81
N HIS A 121 2.55 -6.97 3.06
CA HIS A 121 1.56 -6.51 4.03
C HIS A 121 0.14 -6.94 3.64
N PHE A 122 -0.23 -6.82 2.36
CA PHE A 122 -1.55 -7.28 1.87
C PHE A 122 -1.76 -8.77 2.19
N ILE A 123 -0.76 -9.59 1.91
CA ILE A 123 -0.86 -11.05 2.01
C ILE A 123 -0.69 -11.54 3.45
N GLU A 124 0.33 -11.06 4.15
CA GLU A 124 0.70 -11.59 5.46
C GLU A 124 -0.12 -11.01 6.60
N GLU A 125 -0.59 -9.79 6.45
CA GLU A 125 -1.22 -9.06 7.55
C GLU A 125 -2.69 -8.71 7.28
N ASP A 126 -2.99 -8.05 6.15
CA ASP A 126 -4.36 -7.61 5.85
C ASP A 126 -5.31 -8.78 5.63
N GLN A 127 -4.90 -9.80 4.88
CA GLN A 127 -5.75 -10.98 4.63
C GLN A 127 -6.23 -11.62 5.92
N GLY A 128 -5.34 -11.72 6.91
CA GLY A 128 -5.67 -12.31 8.21
C GLY A 128 -6.74 -11.52 8.95
N VAL A 129 -6.64 -10.18 8.95
CA VAL A 129 -7.61 -9.32 9.64
C VAL A 129 -8.99 -9.42 8.99
N TYR A 130 -9.06 -9.31 7.65
CA TYR A 130 -10.34 -9.37 6.94
C TYR A 130 -10.99 -10.74 7.06
N ARG A 131 -10.21 -11.81 7.02
CA ARG A 131 -10.69 -13.17 7.24
C ARG A 131 -11.29 -13.34 8.64
N SER A 132 -10.58 -12.81 9.65
CA SER A 132 -11.03 -12.84 11.04
C SER A 132 -12.36 -12.11 11.23
N LEU A 133 -12.53 -10.95 10.61
CA LEU A 133 -13.79 -10.18 10.67
C LEU A 133 -14.93 -10.93 10.00
N THR A 134 -14.70 -11.58 8.86
CA THR A 134 -15.69 -12.38 8.15
C THR A 134 -16.12 -13.59 9.00
N GLN A 135 -15.19 -14.29 9.60
CA GLN A 135 -15.47 -15.42 10.48
C GLN A 135 -16.26 -15.01 11.71
N GLY A 136 -15.90 -13.86 12.32
CA GLY A 136 -16.63 -13.30 13.45
C GLY A 136 -18.09 -12.98 13.10
N ALA A 137 -18.34 -12.42 11.93
CA ALA A 137 -19.69 -12.14 11.44
C ALA A 137 -20.50 -13.41 11.23
N LYS A 138 -19.89 -14.47 10.66
CA LYS A 138 -20.53 -15.78 10.49
C LYS A 138 -20.90 -16.42 11.82
N ARG A 139 -20.01 -16.35 12.81
CA ARG A 139 -20.27 -16.90 14.15
C ARG A 139 -21.44 -16.21 14.83
N LYS A 140 -21.53 -14.88 14.72
CA LYS A 140 -22.67 -14.13 15.28
C LYS A 140 -23.99 -14.52 14.63
N ARG A 141 -24.00 -14.82 13.33
CA ARG A 141 -25.21 -15.25 12.61
C ARG A 141 -25.65 -16.67 13.03
N THR A 142 -24.72 -17.53 13.39
CA THR A 142 -25.02 -18.92 13.76
C THR A 142 -25.38 -19.09 15.22
N SER A 143 -25.09 -18.11 16.07
CA SER A 143 -25.37 -18.15 17.51
C SER A 143 -26.69 -17.47 17.90
N ALA A 144 -27.53 -17.10 16.93
CA ALA A 144 -28.82 -16.48 17.20
C ALA A 144 -29.90 -17.55 17.47
#